data_d1c6c75e197c96f2965a2fe39a08edb1
#
_entry.id   d1c6c75e197c96f2965a2fe39a08edb1
#
_cell.length_a   1.000
_cell.length_b   1.000
_cell.length_c   1.000
_cell.angle_alpha   90.00
_cell.angle_beta   90.00
_cell.angle_gamma   90.00
#
_symmetry.space_group_name_H-M   'P 1'
#
loop_
_entity.id
_entity.type
_entity.pdbx_description
1 polymer ?
#
loop_
_entity_poly.entity_id
_entity_poly.type
_entity_poly.pdbx_seq_one_letter_code
_entity_poly.pdbx_strand_id
1 'polypeptide(L)'
;MKTHLILTAAAAALALSGCGDKKETPTETTTVAGGETAVPATPAAGPSAMLASSTIAANLAASPDHKSLAAAVTQAGLAQTLSGAGPFTVFAPNDAAFVQVPPVTRDGWMRPAQKDVLAGVLKYHVIPGKLTAADLDAKIAEGGGKAVLKTADGQDLTATRSGDTILLTSASGNKATVTQADIGQSNGVVHVVDAVLVPKM
;
A
#
# COMPACT_ATOMS: atom_id res chain seq x y z
N MET A 1 -15.57 48.95 13.64
CA MET A 1 -16.14 49.82 12.61
C MET A 1 -16.48 48.98 11.40
N LYS A 2 -17.69 48.87 11.23
CA LYS A 2 -18.76 48.79 10.20
C LYS A 2 -18.93 47.37 9.66
N THR A 3 -19.85 46.53 10.14
CA THR A 3 -21.34 46.49 9.95
C THR A 3 -21.84 46.69 8.52
N HIS A 4 -22.46 45.65 7.96
CA HIS A 4 -23.68 45.57 7.15
C HIS A 4 -23.81 44.13 6.65
N LEU A 5 -24.67 43.24 7.01
CA LEU A 5 -26.13 43.08 7.11
C LEU A 5 -26.92 43.51 5.84
N ILE A 6 -27.56 42.59 5.13
CA ILE A 6 -28.80 42.56 4.36
C ILE A 6 -28.90 41.15 3.73
N LEU A 7 -29.72 40.17 4.05
CA LEU A 7 -31.18 39.95 4.17
C LEU A 7 -31.97 40.21 2.87
N THR A 8 -32.52 39.17 2.25
CA THR A 8 -33.83 38.94 1.62
C THR A 8 -33.81 37.61 0.79
N ALA A 9 -34.49 36.55 1.06
CA ALA A 9 -35.92 36.17 1.09
C ALA A 9 -36.64 36.19 -0.29
N ALA A 10 -37.19 35.04 -0.66
CA ALA A 10 -38.45 34.65 -1.34
C ALA A 10 -38.23 33.55 -2.34
N ALA A 11 -38.64 32.30 -2.16
CA ALA A 11 -39.97 31.70 -2.27
C ALA A 11 -40.58 31.74 -3.69
N ALA A 12 -40.76 30.55 -4.30
CA ALA A 12 -42.03 30.13 -4.89
C ALA A 12 -41.91 28.72 -5.55
N ALA A 13 -42.84 27.91 -5.18
CA ALA A 13 -43.21 26.60 -5.65
C ALA A 13 -43.73 26.60 -7.09
N LEU A 14 -43.74 25.48 -7.78
CA LEU A 14 -44.92 24.86 -8.39
C LEU A 14 -44.62 23.47 -8.94
N ALA A 15 -45.53 22.58 -8.64
CA ALA A 15 -45.71 21.21 -9.06
C ALA A 15 -46.07 21.04 -10.55
N LEU A 16 -45.91 19.83 -11.07
CA LEU A 16 -46.89 18.98 -11.77
C LEU A 16 -46.17 17.77 -12.36
N SER A 17 -46.47 16.56 -11.83
CA SER A 17 -47.32 15.52 -12.41
C SER A 17 -46.88 14.98 -13.78
N GLY A 18 -46.57 13.72 -13.81
CA GLY A 18 -46.44 12.89 -15.01
C GLY A 18 -46.38 11.42 -14.65
N CYS A 19 -47.53 10.77 -14.48
CA CYS A 19 -47.76 9.32 -14.42
C CYS A 19 -47.38 8.62 -15.72
N GLY A 20 -46.96 7.37 -15.60
CA GLY A 20 -46.86 6.38 -16.67
C GLY A 20 -46.16 5.14 -16.19
N ASP A 21 -46.79 4.32 -15.53
CA ASP A 21 -47.53 3.06 -15.68
C ASP A 21 -46.78 1.91 -16.38
N LYS A 22 -46.78 0.81 -15.64
CA LYS A 22 -46.82 -0.63 -16.00
C LYS A 22 -45.44 -1.29 -16.18
N LYS A 23 -45.11 -2.40 -15.55
CA LYS A 23 -45.94 -3.56 -15.19
C LYS A 23 -45.14 -4.46 -14.21
N GLU A 24 -45.75 -4.74 -13.08
CA GLU A 24 -45.91 -6.00 -12.37
C GLU A 24 -45.16 -7.25 -12.93
N THR A 25 -44.70 -8.17 -12.18
CA THR A 25 -44.80 -8.79 -10.84
C THR A 25 -44.40 -10.25 -10.98
N PRO A 26 -44.43 -11.05 -10.02
CA PRO A 26 -43.86 -11.11 -8.68
C PRO A 26 -43.17 -12.44 -8.36
N THR A 27 -42.69 -12.52 -7.11
CA THR A 27 -42.67 -13.75 -6.29
C THR A 27 -41.50 -14.72 -6.55
N GLU A 28 -40.61 -14.93 -5.58
CA GLU A 28 -40.90 -15.91 -4.54
C GLU A 28 -39.99 -15.69 -3.33
N THR A 29 -40.64 -15.68 -2.20
CA THR A 29 -40.15 -15.77 -0.84
C THR A 29 -39.46 -17.10 -0.64
N THR A 30 -38.17 -17.08 -0.25
CA THR A 30 -37.68 -18.18 0.58
C THR A 30 -36.87 -17.57 1.73
N THR A 31 -37.53 -17.55 2.86
CA THR A 31 -36.97 -17.33 4.19
C THR A 31 -36.07 -18.49 4.54
N VAL A 32 -34.77 -18.19 4.74
CA VAL A 32 -33.94 -19.02 5.62
C VAL A 32 -33.18 -18.08 6.55
N ALA A 33 -33.58 -18.17 7.78
CA ALA A 33 -32.93 -17.57 8.93
C ALA A 33 -31.55 -18.17 9.14
N GLY A 34 -30.63 -17.36 9.61
CA GLY A 34 -29.52 -17.84 10.40
C GLY A 34 -28.13 -17.33 9.97
N GLY A 35 -27.56 -16.47 10.78
CA GLY A 35 -26.14 -16.26 10.82
C GLY A 35 -25.69 -14.86 10.45
N GLU A 36 -25.97 -13.94 11.35
CA GLU A 36 -25.26 -12.67 11.47
C GLU A 36 -23.82 -12.95 11.87
N THR A 37 -22.97 -13.13 10.89
CA THR A 37 -21.53 -12.99 11.05
C THR A 37 -21.19 -11.60 10.59
N ALA A 38 -20.89 -10.73 11.54
CA ALA A 38 -20.33 -9.42 11.31
C ALA A 38 -19.12 -9.56 10.38
N VAL A 39 -19.28 -9.16 9.12
CA VAL A 39 -18.16 -8.92 8.21
C VAL A 39 -17.44 -7.70 8.74
N PRO A 40 -16.15 -7.82 9.11
CA PRO A 40 -15.36 -6.63 9.41
C PRO A 40 -15.33 -5.75 8.17
N ALA A 41 -15.56 -4.46 8.38
CA ALA A 41 -15.53 -3.43 7.36
C ALA A 41 -14.31 -3.61 6.44
N THR A 42 -14.59 -3.86 5.18
CA THR A 42 -13.58 -3.83 4.11
C THR A 42 -12.99 -2.44 4.05
N PRO A 43 -11.68 -2.25 4.29
CA PRO A 43 -11.05 -0.98 4.01
C PRO A 43 -11.19 -0.69 2.52
N ALA A 44 -11.57 0.52 2.18
CA ALA A 44 -11.74 0.98 0.82
C ALA A 44 -10.57 0.53 -0.06
N ALA A 45 -10.86 -0.26 -1.08
CA ALA A 45 -9.90 -0.69 -2.08
C ALA A 45 -9.40 0.55 -2.84
N GLY A 46 -8.20 1.01 -2.51
CA GLY A 46 -7.42 1.88 -3.37
C GLY A 46 -6.99 1.13 -4.65
N PRO A 47 -6.35 1.80 -5.62
CA PRO A 47 -6.03 1.23 -6.93
C PRO A 47 -5.19 -0.05 -6.93
N SER A 48 -4.57 -0.43 -5.83
CA SER A 48 -3.87 -1.71 -5.67
C SER A 48 -4.79 -2.73 -4.99
N ALA A 49 -5.56 -3.48 -5.77
CA ALA A 49 -6.46 -4.52 -5.25
C ALA A 49 -5.67 -5.75 -4.73
N MET A 50 -5.01 -5.60 -3.59
CA MET A 50 -4.35 -6.71 -2.90
C MET A 50 -5.31 -7.39 -1.93
N LEU A 51 -5.42 -8.71 -2.02
CA LEU A 51 -6.32 -9.51 -1.20
C LEU A 51 -5.66 -9.88 0.13
N ALA A 52 -6.29 -9.55 1.24
CA ALA A 52 -5.78 -9.86 2.59
C ALA A 52 -5.61 -11.38 2.85
N SER A 53 -6.33 -12.21 2.12
CA SER A 53 -6.24 -13.68 2.20
C SER A 53 -5.05 -14.28 1.44
N SER A 54 -4.40 -13.51 0.58
CA SER A 54 -3.26 -13.96 -0.22
C SER A 54 -1.94 -13.60 0.44
N THR A 55 -0.87 -14.31 0.07
CA THR A 55 0.49 -13.97 0.50
C THR A 55 1.01 -12.72 -0.21
N ILE A 56 2.02 -12.08 0.37
CA ILE A 56 2.67 -10.91 -0.21
C ILE A 56 3.13 -11.18 -1.64
N ALA A 57 3.79 -12.31 -1.89
CA ALA A 57 4.27 -12.67 -3.22
C ALA A 57 3.13 -12.87 -4.23
N ALA A 58 2.02 -13.50 -3.84
CA ALA A 58 0.87 -13.73 -4.71
C ALA A 58 0.18 -12.40 -5.07
N ASN A 59 0.03 -11.50 -4.11
CA ASN A 59 -0.56 -10.19 -4.35
C ASN A 59 0.32 -9.28 -5.21
N LEU A 60 1.63 -9.28 -5.00
CA LEU A 60 2.55 -8.53 -5.86
C LEU A 60 2.49 -9.03 -7.31
N ALA A 61 2.40 -10.35 -7.51
CA ALA A 61 2.28 -10.94 -8.86
C ALA A 61 0.95 -10.61 -9.54
N ALA A 62 -0.13 -10.46 -8.78
CA ALA A 62 -1.46 -10.13 -9.28
C ALA A 62 -1.71 -8.63 -9.44
N SER A 63 -0.89 -7.78 -8.79
CA SER A 63 -1.07 -6.33 -8.79
C SER A 63 -0.70 -5.71 -10.13
N PRO A 64 -1.57 -4.89 -10.74
CA PRO A 64 -1.26 -4.20 -12.00
C PRO A 64 -0.17 -3.13 -11.83
N ASP A 65 -0.02 -2.57 -10.63
CA ASP A 65 0.86 -1.43 -10.32
C ASP A 65 2.25 -1.85 -9.82
N HIS A 66 2.51 -3.15 -9.67
CA HIS A 66 3.75 -3.71 -9.12
C HIS A 66 4.40 -4.75 -10.03
N LYS A 67 4.18 -4.65 -11.35
CA LYS A 67 4.71 -5.61 -12.33
C LYS A 67 6.23 -5.67 -12.34
N SER A 68 6.88 -4.51 -12.25
CA SER A 68 8.34 -4.41 -12.19
C SER A 68 8.89 -5.06 -10.92
N LEU A 69 8.24 -4.85 -9.78
CA LEU A 69 8.61 -5.47 -8.51
C LEU A 69 8.39 -6.99 -8.54
N ALA A 70 7.27 -7.46 -9.07
CA ALA A 70 6.97 -8.89 -9.22
C ALA A 70 8.01 -9.60 -10.10
N ALA A 71 8.39 -9.00 -11.23
CA ALA A 71 9.45 -9.50 -12.10
C ALA A 71 10.80 -9.55 -11.35
N ALA A 72 11.15 -8.49 -10.62
CA ALA A 72 12.38 -8.42 -9.84
C ALA A 72 12.42 -9.49 -8.73
N VAL A 73 11.32 -9.69 -7.99
CA VAL A 73 11.18 -10.73 -6.94
C VAL A 73 11.35 -12.13 -7.52
N THR A 74 10.75 -12.38 -8.69
CA THR A 74 10.87 -13.67 -9.39
C THR A 74 12.30 -13.92 -9.85
N GLN A 75 12.94 -12.91 -10.45
CA GLN A 75 14.31 -13.02 -10.96
C GLN A 75 15.34 -13.18 -9.82
N ALA A 76 15.13 -12.51 -8.69
CA ALA A 76 15.97 -12.66 -7.50
C ALA A 76 15.75 -14.01 -6.78
N GLY A 77 14.68 -14.74 -7.11
CA GLY A 77 14.32 -16.00 -6.45
C GLY A 77 13.75 -15.80 -5.04
N LEU A 78 13.28 -14.61 -4.71
CA LEU A 78 12.75 -14.26 -3.38
C LEU A 78 11.23 -14.53 -3.25
N ALA A 79 10.57 -14.98 -4.31
CA ALA A 79 9.14 -15.28 -4.28
C ALA A 79 8.79 -16.32 -3.20
N GLN A 80 9.62 -17.36 -3.01
CA GLN A 80 9.43 -18.36 -1.96
C GLN A 80 9.63 -17.77 -0.55
N THR A 81 10.62 -16.90 -0.39
CA THR A 81 10.87 -16.23 0.90
C THR A 81 9.68 -15.34 1.30
N LEU A 82 9.14 -14.58 0.34
CA LEU A 82 7.98 -13.72 0.55
C LEU A 82 6.64 -14.48 0.61
N SER A 83 6.63 -15.77 0.25
CA SER A 83 5.49 -16.67 0.45
C SER A 83 5.59 -17.45 1.76
N GLY A 84 6.72 -17.37 2.46
CA GLY A 84 6.96 -18.06 3.72
C GLY A 84 6.05 -17.61 4.86
N ALA A 85 6.11 -18.36 5.96
CA ALA A 85 5.34 -18.10 7.17
C ALA A 85 5.91 -16.88 7.94
N GLY A 86 5.57 -15.64 7.50
CA GLY A 86 6.00 -14.38 8.13
C GLY A 86 5.94 -14.37 9.67
N PRO A 87 5.72 -13.24 10.30
CA PRO A 87 5.28 -11.99 9.70
C PRO A 87 6.41 -11.20 9.01
N PHE A 88 6.06 -10.60 7.87
CA PHE A 88 6.96 -9.70 7.14
C PHE A 88 6.29 -8.34 6.92
N THR A 89 7.10 -7.30 6.86
CA THR A 89 6.68 -5.99 6.37
C THR A 89 7.45 -5.70 5.10
N VAL A 90 6.74 -5.40 4.01
CA VAL A 90 7.35 -5.12 2.72
C VAL A 90 7.02 -3.70 2.29
N PHE A 91 8.05 -2.91 2.00
CA PHE A 91 7.91 -1.63 1.32
C PHE A 91 7.93 -1.87 -0.18
N ALA A 92 6.76 -1.88 -0.81
CA ALA A 92 6.58 -2.20 -2.22
C ALA A 92 6.64 -0.93 -3.08
N PRO A 93 7.72 -0.69 -3.84
CA PRO A 93 7.75 0.38 -4.82
C PRO A 93 6.80 0.06 -5.98
N ASN A 94 5.99 1.03 -6.37
CA ASN A 94 5.12 0.91 -7.54
C ASN A 94 5.92 1.03 -8.85
N ASP A 95 5.29 0.75 -9.99
CA ASP A 95 5.95 0.84 -11.29
C ASP A 95 6.46 2.25 -11.61
N ALA A 96 5.77 3.30 -11.13
CA ALA A 96 6.23 4.69 -11.25
C ALA A 96 7.54 4.93 -10.48
N ALA A 97 7.70 4.27 -9.31
CA ALA A 97 8.95 4.32 -8.55
C ALA A 97 10.13 3.70 -9.33
N PHE A 98 9.89 2.60 -10.03
CA PHE A 98 10.90 1.97 -10.89
C PHE A 98 11.28 2.83 -12.09
N VAL A 99 10.36 3.62 -12.63
CA VAL A 99 10.66 4.56 -13.74
C VAL A 99 11.63 5.66 -13.29
N GLN A 100 11.60 6.06 -12.02
CA GLN A 100 12.53 7.06 -11.47
C GLN A 100 13.97 6.54 -11.33
N VAL A 101 14.16 5.22 -11.27
CA VAL A 101 15.50 4.61 -11.27
C VAL A 101 16.11 4.78 -12.67
N PRO A 102 17.36 5.28 -12.77
CA PRO A 102 18.04 5.42 -14.05
C PRO A 102 18.01 4.11 -14.86
N PRO A 103 17.68 4.15 -16.16
CA PRO A 103 17.52 2.95 -16.99
C PRO A 103 18.73 2.01 -16.92
N VAL A 104 19.94 2.58 -16.93
CA VAL A 104 21.19 1.82 -16.84
C VAL A 104 21.28 0.99 -15.56
N THR A 105 20.82 1.56 -14.43
CA THR A 105 20.84 0.89 -13.13
C THR A 105 19.75 -0.18 -13.08
N ARG A 106 18.54 0.14 -13.53
CA ARG A 106 17.41 -0.79 -13.57
C ARG A 106 17.70 -1.98 -14.48
N ASP A 107 18.20 -1.73 -15.70
CA ASP A 107 18.56 -2.76 -16.65
C ASP A 107 19.78 -3.57 -16.15
N GLY A 108 20.67 -2.93 -15.39
CA GLY A 108 21.75 -3.61 -14.68
C GLY A 108 21.24 -4.64 -13.69
N TRP A 109 20.31 -4.27 -12.84
CA TRP A 109 19.72 -5.17 -11.83
C TRP A 109 18.98 -6.35 -12.45
N MET A 110 18.37 -6.16 -13.61
CA MET A 110 17.65 -7.21 -14.34
C MET A 110 18.58 -8.19 -15.07
N ARG A 111 19.89 -7.99 -15.06
CA ARG A 111 20.84 -8.93 -15.63
C ARG A 111 21.07 -10.13 -14.71
N PRO A 112 21.13 -11.35 -15.26
CA PRO A 112 21.39 -12.56 -14.45
C PRO A 112 22.69 -12.49 -13.63
N ALA A 113 23.70 -11.78 -14.14
CA ALA A 113 24.97 -11.57 -13.45
C ALA A 113 24.86 -10.68 -12.21
N GLN A 114 23.78 -9.93 -12.05
CA GLN A 114 23.55 -9.02 -10.92
C GLN A 114 22.38 -9.48 -10.03
N LYS A 115 22.03 -10.75 -10.09
CA LYS A 115 20.97 -11.34 -9.28
C LYS A 115 21.16 -11.09 -7.78
N ASP A 116 22.39 -11.17 -7.29
CA ASP A 116 22.69 -10.97 -5.87
C ASP A 116 22.51 -9.51 -5.44
N VAL A 117 22.86 -8.56 -6.31
CA VAL A 117 22.62 -7.13 -6.10
C VAL A 117 21.12 -6.86 -6.05
N LEU A 118 20.35 -7.42 -7.00
CA LEU A 118 18.90 -7.30 -7.01
C LEU A 118 18.29 -7.92 -5.75
N ALA A 119 18.77 -9.09 -5.33
CA ALA A 119 18.33 -9.74 -4.10
C ALA A 119 18.62 -8.88 -2.87
N GLY A 120 19.78 -8.22 -2.81
CA GLY A 120 20.12 -7.26 -1.75
C GLY A 120 19.16 -6.07 -1.72
N VAL A 121 18.91 -5.44 -2.87
CA VAL A 121 17.93 -4.35 -3.00
C VAL A 121 16.55 -4.78 -2.52
N LEU A 122 16.08 -5.96 -2.92
CA LEU A 122 14.77 -6.47 -2.51
C LEU A 122 14.71 -6.83 -1.03
N LYS A 123 15.75 -7.46 -0.48
CA LYS A 123 15.85 -7.73 0.97
C LYS A 123 15.88 -6.45 1.79
N TYR A 124 16.44 -5.37 1.24
CA TYR A 124 16.43 -4.06 1.86
C TYR A 124 15.02 -3.46 2.00
N HIS A 125 14.10 -3.84 1.10
CA HIS A 125 12.68 -3.44 1.18
C HIS A 125 11.85 -4.34 2.11
N VAL A 126 12.44 -5.40 2.65
CA VAL A 126 11.76 -6.35 3.55
C VAL A 126 12.26 -6.16 4.97
N ILE A 127 11.34 -6.06 5.91
CA ILE A 127 11.65 -6.01 7.34
C ILE A 127 11.05 -7.26 7.98
N PRO A 128 11.83 -8.02 8.75
CA PRO A 128 11.29 -9.12 9.54
C PRO A 128 10.40 -8.56 10.66
N GLY A 129 9.20 -9.11 10.79
CA GLY A 129 8.19 -8.65 11.73
C GLY A 129 7.04 -7.91 11.05
N LYS A 130 5.91 -7.84 11.73
CA LYS A 130 4.73 -7.07 11.32
C LYS A 130 4.86 -5.66 11.89
N LEU A 131 4.95 -4.67 11.02
CA LEU A 131 4.96 -3.26 11.37
C LEU A 131 3.81 -2.58 10.63
N THR A 132 2.84 -2.08 11.37
CA THR A 132 1.77 -1.23 10.84
C THR A 132 2.23 0.23 10.80
N ALA A 133 1.46 1.08 10.13
CA ALA A 133 1.74 2.53 10.14
C ALA A 133 1.71 3.09 11.58
N ALA A 134 0.80 2.58 12.42
CA ALA A 134 0.73 2.96 13.83
C ALA A 134 2.00 2.53 14.61
N ASP A 135 2.54 1.32 14.33
CA ASP A 135 3.79 0.86 14.94
C ASP A 135 4.99 1.68 14.46
N LEU A 136 4.99 2.07 13.19
CA LEU A 136 6.02 2.95 12.63
C LEU A 136 5.97 4.34 13.27
N ASP A 137 4.77 4.91 13.43
CA ASP A 137 4.57 6.19 14.09
C ASP A 137 5.00 6.15 15.57
N ALA A 138 4.65 5.09 16.30
CA ALA A 138 5.08 4.89 17.68
C ALA A 138 6.62 4.83 17.79
N LYS A 139 7.27 4.04 16.94
CA LYS A 139 8.74 3.97 16.88
C LYS A 139 9.40 5.29 16.49
N ILE A 140 8.79 6.06 15.61
CA ILE A 140 9.26 7.40 15.22
C ILE A 140 9.16 8.34 16.42
N ALA A 141 8.06 8.30 17.17
CA ALA A 141 7.86 9.12 18.36
C ALA A 141 8.86 8.74 19.47
N GLU A 142 9.03 7.45 19.76
CA GLU A 142 10.01 6.94 20.73
C GLU A 142 11.46 7.31 20.36
N GLY A 143 11.77 7.30 19.07
CA GLY A 143 13.09 7.65 18.55
C GLY A 143 13.34 9.16 18.36
N GLY A 144 12.49 10.04 18.95
CA GLY A 144 12.67 11.48 18.83
C GLY A 144 12.47 12.03 17.41
N GLY A 145 11.52 11.47 16.67
CA GLY A 145 11.18 11.87 15.31
C GLY A 145 11.84 11.00 14.22
N LYS A 146 12.56 9.94 14.62
CA LYS A 146 13.21 8.99 13.69
C LYS A 146 13.08 7.57 14.23
N ALA A 147 12.70 6.63 13.37
CA ALA A 147 12.77 5.21 13.68
C ALA A 147 13.85 4.55 12.81
N VAL A 148 14.72 3.79 13.43
CA VAL A 148 15.71 2.96 12.72
C VAL A 148 15.17 1.53 12.65
N LEU A 149 14.97 1.04 11.44
CA LEU A 149 14.41 -0.26 11.15
C LEU A 149 15.50 -1.15 10.56
N LYS A 150 15.66 -2.34 11.10
CA LYS A 150 16.57 -3.36 10.56
C LYS A 150 15.89 -4.08 9.39
N THR A 151 16.49 -4.02 8.23
CA THR A 151 16.01 -4.72 7.03
C THR A 151 16.51 -6.17 7.00
N ALA A 152 15.90 -7.00 6.16
CA ALA A 152 16.35 -8.38 5.94
C ALA A 152 17.73 -8.48 5.27
N ASP A 153 18.21 -7.39 4.69
CA ASP A 153 19.59 -7.24 4.19
C ASP A 153 20.60 -6.96 5.32
N GLY A 154 20.14 -6.67 6.54
CA GLY A 154 20.97 -6.34 7.70
C GLY A 154 21.35 -4.87 7.83
N GLN A 155 21.00 -4.04 6.85
CA GLN A 155 21.26 -2.60 6.88
C GLN A 155 20.12 -1.85 7.56
N ASP A 156 20.37 -0.60 7.93
CA ASP A 156 19.40 0.26 8.59
C ASP A 156 18.59 1.06 7.57
N LEU A 157 17.29 1.09 7.78
CA LEU A 157 16.34 1.94 7.08
C LEU A 157 15.78 2.96 8.09
N THR A 158 15.88 4.22 7.81
CA THR A 158 15.38 5.28 8.69
C THR A 158 13.98 5.71 8.23
N ALA A 159 13.00 5.59 9.12
CA ALA A 159 11.67 6.16 8.92
C ALA A 159 11.53 7.45 9.72
N THR A 160 10.97 8.47 9.10
CA THR A 160 10.66 9.77 9.73
C THR A 160 9.25 10.19 9.36
N ARG A 161 8.61 10.98 10.20
CA ARG A 161 7.31 11.55 9.86
C ARG A 161 7.49 12.87 9.10
N SER A 162 6.76 13.01 8.01
CA SER A 162 6.71 14.23 7.20
C SER A 162 5.24 14.63 7.00
N GLY A 163 4.72 15.50 7.86
CA GLY A 163 3.30 15.79 7.90
C GLY A 163 2.47 14.55 8.25
N ASP A 164 1.53 14.19 7.38
CA ASP A 164 0.67 13.00 7.55
C ASP A 164 1.23 11.73 6.89
N THR A 165 2.42 11.81 6.28
CA THR A 165 3.05 10.69 5.59
C THR A 165 4.33 10.23 6.29
N ILE A 166 4.69 8.97 6.06
CA ILE A 166 5.96 8.40 6.52
C ILE A 166 6.98 8.51 5.39
N LEU A 167 8.09 9.14 5.69
CA LEU A 167 9.23 9.25 4.79
C LEU A 167 10.29 8.26 5.20
N LEU A 168 10.68 7.39 4.28
CA LEU A 168 11.76 6.43 4.43
C LEU A 168 13.04 6.99 3.84
N THR A 169 14.15 6.84 4.54
CA THR A 169 15.47 7.24 4.06
C THR A 169 16.42 6.05 4.13
N SER A 170 16.98 5.67 2.99
CA SER A 170 17.93 4.57 2.91
C SER A 170 19.32 4.95 3.43
N ALA A 171 20.15 3.95 3.70
CA ALA A 171 21.54 4.14 4.10
C ALA A 171 22.38 4.84 3.02
N SER A 172 21.98 4.79 1.75
CA SER A 172 22.60 5.54 0.64
C SER A 172 22.07 6.98 0.48
N GLY A 173 21.07 7.37 1.30
CA GLY A 173 20.45 8.70 1.26
C GLY A 173 19.24 8.85 0.33
N ASN A 174 18.83 7.77 -0.34
CA ASN A 174 17.60 7.78 -1.14
C ASN A 174 16.38 7.88 -0.24
N LYS A 175 15.38 8.62 -0.69
CA LYS A 175 14.15 8.85 0.05
C LYS A 175 12.96 8.25 -0.70
N ALA A 176 12.03 7.68 0.04
CA ALA A 176 10.76 7.18 -0.48
C ALA A 176 9.63 7.57 0.48
N THR A 177 8.48 7.95 -0.06
CA THR A 177 7.29 8.29 0.72
C THR A 177 6.33 7.11 0.70
N VAL A 178 5.75 6.78 1.83
CA VAL A 178 4.69 5.78 1.91
C VAL A 178 3.40 6.42 1.39
N THR A 179 2.92 5.93 0.24
CA THR A 179 1.70 6.41 -0.41
C THR A 179 0.45 5.66 0.04
N GLN A 180 0.60 4.36 0.32
CA GLN A 180 -0.44 3.52 0.92
C GLN A 180 0.20 2.69 2.03
N ALA A 181 -0.42 2.70 3.20
CA ALA A 181 0.03 1.93 4.35
C ALA A 181 -0.98 0.84 4.71
N ASP A 182 -0.55 -0.10 5.53
CA ASP A 182 -1.40 -1.10 6.18
C ASP A 182 -2.18 -2.02 5.25
N ILE A 183 -1.62 -2.34 4.07
CA ILE A 183 -2.22 -3.35 3.21
C ILE A 183 -1.94 -4.73 3.82
N GLY A 184 -2.89 -5.23 4.62
CA GLY A 184 -2.78 -6.52 5.28
C GLY A 184 -2.71 -7.67 4.28
N GLN A 185 -1.83 -8.63 4.58
CA GLN A 185 -1.64 -9.87 3.82
C GLN A 185 -1.71 -11.06 4.78
N SER A 186 -1.89 -12.28 4.26
CA SER A 186 -1.95 -13.48 5.11
C SER A 186 -0.66 -13.72 5.92
N ASN A 187 0.47 -13.30 5.39
CA ASN A 187 1.79 -13.48 6.00
C ASN A 187 2.54 -12.16 6.33
N GLY A 188 1.84 -11.02 6.36
CA GLY A 188 2.46 -9.76 6.72
C GLY A 188 1.67 -8.51 6.33
N VAL A 189 2.39 -7.41 6.17
CA VAL A 189 1.84 -6.11 5.76
C VAL A 189 2.67 -5.54 4.62
N VAL A 190 2.01 -4.91 3.68
CA VAL A 190 2.64 -4.19 2.57
C VAL A 190 2.37 -2.69 2.71
N HIS A 191 3.41 -1.90 2.54
CA HIS A 191 3.33 -0.44 2.41
C HIS A 191 3.82 -0.05 1.02
N VAL A 192 2.98 0.62 0.25
CA VAL A 192 3.34 1.09 -1.09
C VAL A 192 4.17 2.37 -0.99
N VAL A 193 5.27 2.42 -1.71
CA VAL A 193 6.19 3.57 -1.73
C VAL A 193 6.38 4.11 -3.13
N ASP A 194 6.66 5.41 -3.22
CA ASP A 194 6.82 6.16 -4.47
C ASP A 194 8.24 6.14 -5.06
N ALA A 195 9.20 5.56 -4.35
CA ALA A 195 10.57 5.45 -4.82
C ALA A 195 11.23 4.12 -4.39
N VAL A 196 12.22 3.67 -5.15
CA VAL A 196 13.02 2.48 -4.83
C VAL A 196 14.11 2.86 -3.84
N LEU A 197 14.18 2.14 -2.73
CA LEU A 197 15.23 2.32 -1.72
C LEU A 197 16.46 1.48 -2.10
N VAL A 198 17.58 2.14 -2.29
CA VAL A 198 18.83 1.46 -2.64
C VAL A 198 19.67 1.31 -1.38
N PRO A 199 20.15 0.10 -1.04
CA PRO A 199 21.09 -0.09 0.06
C PRO A 199 22.45 0.57 -0.24
N LYS A 200 23.26 0.71 0.79
CA LYS A 200 24.65 1.09 0.60
C LYS A 200 25.42 -0.12 0.08
N MET A 201 25.95 -0.02 -1.11
CA MET A 201 26.81 -1.03 -1.73
C MET A 201 28.28 -0.76 -1.42
#